data_65f60b56a5b420b97e4e3edac5d89c76
#
_entry.id   65f60b56a5b420b97e4e3edac5d89c76
#
_cell.length_a   1.000
_cell.length_b   1.000
_cell.length_c   1.000
_cell.angle_alpha   90.00
_cell.angle_beta   90.00
_cell.angle_gamma   90.00
#
_symmetry.space_group_name_H-M   'P 1'
#
loop_
_entity.id
_entity.type
_entity.pdbx_description
1 polymer ?
#
loop_
_entity_poly.entity_id
_entity_poly.type
_entity_poly.pdbx_seq_one_letter_code
_entity_poly.pdbx_strand_id
1 'polypeptide(L)'
;MYIKILISINLLFGIFSFSQNNINGKITANAEPMSFVNVYIKELKKGVETNENGLYELTNIPNGSYTITASYIGYKSVTKKIQLTGSDLTINFTLIEDASNLEEVVVSGTLKPVSRMETPVPVEVYTTAFLRKNPTSNIFEALQNVNGVRPQLNCNICNTGDIHINGLEGPYTMVTIDGMPIVSALSTVYGLSGIPNSLIDRIEVVKGPASSLYGSEAVGGLINIITKKPLNAPLFSADIFSTSWLENNVDLGFKSNVGSNATTLVGINYYNYNQPIDNNNDNFTDVTLQERISIFNKWNFDRKNKKEFNIAGRIFYEDRWGGEMQWNKSHRGGSEVYGESIYTKRVELLSKYQLPTTVDMYLSFSVTAHDQNSVYGNTIYLANQKIAFGQYTWDKKLENHNLLLGAAFRYQYYNDNTTATLSAEQTKIYSVFLQDEIKLA
;
A
#
# COMPACT_ATOMS: atom_id res chain seq x y z
N MET A 1 48.46 61.22 1.42
CA MET A 1 47.15 61.20 0.71
C MET A 1 46.47 59.84 0.75
N TYR A 2 47.19 58.75 0.99
CA TYR A 2 46.66 57.39 1.02
C TYR A 2 45.98 56.99 2.34
N ILE A 3 46.29 57.58 3.47
CA ILE A 3 45.70 57.25 4.78
C ILE A 3 44.26 57.79 4.94
N LYS A 4 43.89 58.88 4.28
CA LYS A 4 42.52 59.45 4.32
C LYS A 4 41.53 58.65 3.50
N ILE A 5 41.97 57.90 2.49
CA ILE A 5 41.12 57.03 1.63
C ILE A 5 40.81 55.73 2.34
N LEU A 6 41.73 55.20 3.17
CA LEU A 6 41.52 53.97 3.93
C LEU A 6 40.47 54.14 5.06
N ILE A 7 40.35 55.32 5.64
CA ILE A 7 39.36 55.63 6.70
C ILE A 7 37.97 55.80 6.11
N SER A 8 37.87 56.30 4.90
CA SER A 8 36.58 56.47 4.21
C SER A 8 35.95 55.19 3.67
N ILE A 9 36.77 54.14 3.42
CA ILE A 9 36.29 52.80 2.98
C ILE A 9 35.76 51.97 4.16
N ASN A 10 36.27 52.18 5.38
CA ASN A 10 35.77 51.51 6.56
C ASN A 10 34.45 52.05 7.13
N LEU A 11 34.00 53.27 6.71
CA LEU A 11 32.74 53.83 7.15
C LEU A 11 31.56 53.45 6.22
N LEU A 12 31.82 52.75 5.11
CA LEU A 12 30.76 52.27 4.19
C LEU A 12 30.31 50.83 4.42
N PHE A 13 30.97 50.08 5.33
CA PHE A 13 30.40 48.86 5.87
C PHE A 13 29.36 49.23 6.93
N GLY A 14 28.22 49.74 6.46
CA GLY A 14 27.03 49.93 7.26
C GLY A 14 26.66 48.59 7.89
N ILE A 15 26.60 48.58 9.20
CA ILE A 15 26.14 47.45 10.01
C ILE A 15 24.67 47.21 9.52
N PHE A 16 24.48 46.25 8.63
CA PHE A 16 23.16 45.67 8.42
C PHE A 16 22.80 44.95 9.72
N SER A 17 22.29 45.65 10.71
CA SER A 17 21.61 45.08 11.85
C SER A 17 20.35 44.40 11.31
N PHE A 18 20.46 43.12 10.99
CA PHE A 18 19.27 42.31 10.76
C PHE A 18 18.55 42.25 12.12
N SER A 19 17.43 42.94 12.23
CA SER A 19 16.51 42.78 13.35
C SER A 19 16.09 41.29 13.35
N GLN A 20 16.53 40.55 14.31
CA GLN A 20 16.14 39.16 14.53
C GLN A 20 15.08 39.14 15.59
N ASN A 21 13.97 38.50 15.32
CA ASN A 21 12.82 38.43 16.22
C ASN A 21 12.70 36.99 16.76
N ASN A 22 12.06 36.84 17.89
CA ASN A 22 11.68 35.53 18.42
C ASN A 22 10.16 35.34 18.22
N ILE A 23 9.79 34.10 17.93
CA ILE A 23 8.38 33.68 17.92
C ILE A 23 8.21 32.69 19.06
N ASN A 24 7.39 33.02 20.03
CA ASN A 24 7.08 32.18 21.14
C ASN A 24 5.57 31.93 21.24
N GLY A 25 5.20 30.96 22.05
CA GLY A 25 3.78 30.69 22.30
C GLY A 25 3.53 29.43 23.09
N LYS A 26 2.27 29.17 23.30
CA LYS A 26 1.77 27.98 24.00
C LYS A 26 0.86 27.17 23.10
N ILE A 27 1.00 25.85 23.16
CA ILE A 27 0.12 24.92 22.45
C ILE A 27 -0.69 24.12 23.45
N THR A 28 -2.00 24.08 23.22
CA THR A 28 -2.97 23.37 24.06
C THR A 28 -3.87 22.48 23.22
N ALA A 29 -4.42 21.42 23.84
CA ALA A 29 -5.58 20.68 23.36
C ALA A 29 -6.50 20.42 24.55
N ASN A 30 -7.81 20.55 24.38
CA ASN A 30 -8.81 20.40 25.46
C ASN A 30 -8.47 21.24 26.71
N ALA A 31 -7.90 22.45 26.52
CA ALA A 31 -7.38 23.35 27.54
C ALA A 31 -6.12 22.87 28.30
N GLU A 32 -5.60 21.67 28.04
CA GLU A 32 -4.38 21.14 28.63
C GLU A 32 -3.14 21.48 27.75
N PRO A 33 -1.95 21.76 28.35
CA PRO A 33 -0.73 22.00 27.61
C PRO A 33 -0.25 20.72 26.89
N MET A 34 0.24 20.88 25.66
CA MET A 34 0.76 19.77 24.86
C MET A 34 2.29 19.83 24.71
N SER A 35 2.96 18.79 25.20
CA SER A 35 4.40 18.60 25.03
C SER A 35 4.73 17.93 23.69
N PHE A 36 5.96 18.15 23.19
CA PHE A 36 6.52 17.53 21.97
C PHE A 36 5.72 17.81 20.69
N VAL A 37 4.98 18.91 20.63
CA VAL A 37 4.31 19.38 19.42
C VAL A 37 5.35 20.03 18.52
N ASN A 38 5.43 19.61 17.26
CA ASN A 38 6.34 20.19 16.28
C ASN A 38 5.77 21.52 15.77
N VAL A 39 6.55 22.61 15.92
CA VAL A 39 6.25 23.95 15.39
C VAL A 39 7.27 24.27 14.31
N TYR A 40 6.82 24.48 13.09
CA TYR A 40 7.70 24.58 11.91
C TYR A 40 7.34 25.78 11.01
N ILE A 41 8.38 26.48 10.56
CA ILE A 41 8.26 27.55 9.55
C ILE A 41 8.75 27.01 8.21
N LYS A 42 7.86 26.89 7.25
CA LYS A 42 8.12 26.26 5.95
C LYS A 42 9.20 27.01 5.14
N GLU A 43 9.11 28.32 5.07
CA GLU A 43 9.98 29.18 4.25
C GLU A 43 11.43 29.17 4.74
N LEU A 44 11.64 28.99 6.04
CA LEU A 44 12.97 28.98 6.68
C LEU A 44 13.50 27.57 6.94
N LYS A 45 12.67 26.55 6.70
CA LYS A 45 12.97 25.15 7.07
C LYS A 45 13.44 25.02 8.53
N LYS A 46 12.86 25.80 9.44
CA LYS A 46 13.23 25.88 10.85
C LYS A 46 12.07 25.43 11.72
N GLY A 47 12.33 24.60 12.73
CA GLY A 47 11.31 24.10 13.64
C GLY A 47 11.86 23.85 15.03
N VAL A 48 10.95 23.75 16.00
CA VAL A 48 11.19 23.38 17.39
C VAL A 48 10.04 22.52 17.91
N GLU A 49 10.26 21.83 19.02
CA GLU A 49 9.21 21.10 19.73
C GLU A 49 8.80 21.85 21.00
N THR A 50 7.56 21.70 21.43
CA THR A 50 7.10 22.24 22.73
C THR A 50 7.70 21.46 23.89
N ASN A 51 7.98 22.17 24.98
CA ASN A 51 8.39 21.57 26.24
C ASN A 51 7.20 20.95 27.00
N GLU A 52 7.44 20.39 28.19
CA GLU A 52 6.43 19.74 29.04
C GLU A 52 5.24 20.65 29.42
N ASN A 53 5.43 21.98 29.43
CA ASN A 53 4.40 22.97 29.68
C ASN A 53 3.69 23.47 28.41
N GLY A 54 3.96 22.85 27.26
CA GLY A 54 3.40 23.23 25.97
C GLY A 54 3.97 24.52 25.39
N LEU A 55 5.11 25.01 25.90
CA LEU A 55 5.73 26.26 25.45
C LEU A 55 6.78 25.97 24.38
N TYR A 56 6.86 26.85 23.38
CA TYR A 56 7.88 26.81 22.33
C TYR A 56 8.49 28.19 22.07
N GLU A 57 9.71 28.21 21.56
CA GLU A 57 10.41 29.42 21.15
C GLU A 57 11.24 29.17 19.88
N LEU A 58 10.96 29.92 18.83
CA LEU A 58 11.73 30.01 17.61
C LEU A 58 12.54 31.30 17.62
N THR A 59 13.84 31.21 17.78
CA THR A 59 14.75 32.35 17.91
C THR A 59 15.37 32.73 16.56
N ASN A 60 15.83 33.96 16.45
CA ASN A 60 16.60 34.46 15.29
C ASN A 60 15.83 34.32 13.97
N ILE A 61 14.60 34.82 13.93
CA ILE A 61 13.76 34.84 12.74
C ILE A 61 13.88 36.22 12.06
N PRO A 62 14.30 36.32 10.81
CA PRO A 62 14.35 37.59 10.07
C PRO A 62 12.97 38.22 9.89
N ASN A 63 12.93 39.53 9.62
CA ASN A 63 11.68 40.18 9.20
C ASN A 63 11.18 39.59 7.89
N GLY A 64 9.88 39.37 7.80
CA GLY A 64 9.25 38.76 6.61
C GLY A 64 7.87 38.18 6.88
N SER A 65 7.26 37.65 5.83
CA SER A 65 5.98 36.93 5.91
C SER A 65 6.24 35.44 5.89
N TYR A 66 5.68 34.73 6.84
CA TYR A 66 5.93 33.30 7.05
C TYR A 66 4.64 32.53 7.29
N THR A 67 4.73 31.23 7.02
CA THR A 67 3.69 30.26 7.35
C THR A 67 4.20 29.36 8.48
N ILE A 68 3.64 29.50 9.66
CA ILE A 68 3.97 28.70 10.84
C ILE A 68 2.89 27.63 11.03
N THR A 69 3.33 26.37 11.22
CA THR A 69 2.44 25.21 11.38
C THR A 69 2.77 24.50 12.68
N ALA A 70 1.75 24.22 13.48
CA ALA A 70 1.83 23.32 14.63
C ALA A 70 1.22 21.98 14.24
N SER A 71 1.95 20.87 14.49
CA SER A 71 1.53 19.51 14.15
C SER A 71 1.91 18.50 15.23
N TYR A 72 1.00 17.57 15.50
CA TYR A 72 1.20 16.47 16.45
C TYR A 72 0.43 15.24 15.97
N ILE A 73 0.96 14.05 16.25
CA ILE A 73 0.32 12.79 15.86
C ILE A 73 -1.03 12.66 16.56
N GLY A 74 -2.09 12.39 15.82
CA GLY A 74 -3.46 12.28 16.35
C GLY A 74 -4.22 13.61 16.45
N TYR A 75 -3.63 14.72 15.95
CA TYR A 75 -4.26 16.05 15.97
C TYR A 75 -4.24 16.70 14.59
N LYS A 76 -5.26 17.50 14.29
CA LYS A 76 -5.31 18.33 13.07
C LYS A 76 -4.23 19.39 13.14
N SER A 77 -3.36 19.41 12.12
CA SER A 77 -2.35 20.46 11.98
C SER A 77 -3.00 21.83 11.82
N VAL A 78 -2.53 22.80 12.58
CA VAL A 78 -3.02 24.20 12.52
C VAL A 78 -1.94 25.08 11.93
N THR A 79 -2.29 25.83 10.89
CA THR A 79 -1.37 26.70 10.16
C THR A 79 -1.83 28.15 10.27
N LYS A 80 -0.89 29.07 10.56
CA LYS A 80 -1.12 30.50 10.61
C LYS A 80 -0.14 31.25 9.73
N LYS A 81 -0.60 32.25 8.99
CA LYS A 81 0.25 33.20 8.28
C LYS A 81 0.59 34.36 9.20
N ILE A 82 1.85 34.72 9.27
CA ILE A 82 2.37 35.75 10.16
C ILE A 82 3.26 36.72 9.40
N GLN A 83 3.40 37.93 9.92
CA GLN A 83 4.31 38.94 9.40
C GLN A 83 5.15 39.47 10.57
N LEU A 84 6.48 39.38 10.45
CA LEU A 84 7.43 39.93 11.40
C LEU A 84 7.98 41.25 10.89
N THR A 85 7.92 42.29 11.71
CA THR A 85 8.26 43.69 11.34
C THR A 85 9.24 44.34 12.36
N GLY A 86 10.01 43.52 13.09
CA GLY A 86 11.07 44.02 13.99
C GLY A 86 10.75 43.93 15.48
N SER A 87 9.73 43.13 15.82
CA SER A 87 9.40 42.80 17.26
C SER A 87 9.07 41.31 17.41
N ASP A 88 9.30 40.81 18.61
CA ASP A 88 8.93 39.45 18.97
C ASP A 88 7.41 39.24 18.85
N LEU A 89 7.01 38.04 18.48
CA LEU A 89 5.61 37.69 18.25
C LEU A 89 5.20 36.49 19.09
N THR A 90 4.10 36.60 19.82
CA THR A 90 3.51 35.48 20.57
C THR A 90 2.36 34.86 19.79
N ILE A 91 2.45 33.56 19.51
CA ILE A 91 1.45 32.84 18.75
C ILE A 91 1.06 31.56 19.50
N ASN A 92 -0.16 31.51 19.97
CA ASN A 92 -0.71 30.32 20.59
C ASN A 92 -1.48 29.48 19.58
N PHE A 93 -1.42 28.14 19.74
CA PHE A 93 -2.20 27.20 18.97
C PHE A 93 -3.07 26.35 19.89
N THR A 94 -4.29 26.07 19.43
CA THR A 94 -5.14 25.05 20.04
C THR A 94 -5.30 23.95 19.00
N LEU A 95 -4.77 22.77 19.31
CA LEU A 95 -4.94 21.59 18.47
C LEU A 95 -6.23 20.89 18.85
N ILE A 96 -6.91 20.38 17.84
CA ILE A 96 -8.12 19.58 17.99
C ILE A 96 -7.72 18.16 17.58
N GLU A 97 -8.11 17.18 18.37
CA GLU A 97 -7.92 15.78 18.04
C GLU A 97 -8.42 15.50 16.61
N ASP A 98 -7.59 14.85 15.84
CA ASP A 98 -7.96 14.47 14.47
C ASP A 98 -8.89 13.26 14.55
N ALA A 99 -10.17 13.54 14.78
CA ALA A 99 -11.22 12.53 14.75
C ALA A 99 -11.32 11.81 13.39
N SER A 100 -10.66 12.33 12.34
CA SER A 100 -10.60 11.65 11.04
C SER A 100 -9.82 10.32 11.09
N ASN A 101 -8.93 10.13 12.09
CA ASN A 101 -8.38 8.80 12.39
C ASN A 101 -9.38 7.88 13.11
N LEU A 102 -10.46 8.40 13.67
CA LEU A 102 -11.55 7.62 14.27
C LEU A 102 -12.63 7.24 13.26
N GLU A 103 -12.70 7.93 12.12
CA GLU A 103 -13.58 7.63 10.99
C GLU A 103 -12.89 6.89 9.86
N GLU A 104 -11.83 6.12 10.16
CA GLU A 104 -11.21 5.28 9.16
C GLU A 104 -12.23 4.29 8.59
N VAL A 105 -12.56 4.49 7.31
CA VAL A 105 -13.56 3.67 6.63
C VAL A 105 -12.90 2.40 6.14
N VAL A 106 -13.46 1.26 6.50
CA VAL A 106 -13.02 -0.07 6.07
C VAL A 106 -14.13 -0.77 5.26
N VAL A 107 -13.75 -1.69 4.43
CA VAL A 107 -14.69 -2.46 3.59
C VAL A 107 -14.60 -3.96 3.83
N SER A 108 -13.51 -4.44 4.38
CA SER A 108 -13.21 -5.88 4.49
C SER A 108 -14.11 -6.64 5.47
N GLY A 109 -14.62 -5.95 6.51
CA GLY A 109 -15.49 -6.57 7.49
C GLY A 109 -16.93 -6.76 7.03
N THR A 110 -17.39 -5.99 6.04
CA THR A 110 -18.82 -5.87 5.70
C THR A 110 -19.10 -5.82 4.20
N LEU A 111 -18.09 -5.90 3.32
CA LEU A 111 -18.16 -5.69 1.85
C LEU A 111 -18.71 -4.30 1.44
N LYS A 112 -18.86 -3.39 2.38
CA LYS A 112 -19.33 -2.02 2.17
C LYS A 112 -18.48 -1.05 3.02
N PRO A 113 -18.38 0.22 2.62
CA PRO A 113 -17.70 1.22 3.41
C PRO A 113 -18.42 1.50 4.74
N VAL A 114 -17.79 1.17 5.85
CA VAL A 114 -18.28 1.46 7.22
C VAL A 114 -17.15 2.05 8.05
N SER A 115 -17.51 2.81 9.10
CA SER A 115 -16.51 3.24 10.07
C SER A 115 -15.85 2.01 10.71
N ARG A 116 -14.53 2.04 10.88
CA ARG A 116 -13.78 0.96 11.53
C ARG A 116 -14.31 0.63 12.92
N MET A 117 -14.85 1.62 13.61
CA MET A 117 -15.43 1.45 14.94
C MET A 117 -16.82 0.79 14.92
N GLU A 118 -17.51 0.82 13.77
CA GLU A 118 -18.86 0.26 13.61
C GLU A 118 -18.84 -1.13 12.94
N THR A 119 -17.67 -1.61 12.51
CA THR A 119 -17.59 -2.94 11.87
C THR A 119 -17.78 -4.06 12.90
N PRO A 120 -18.64 -5.05 12.61
CA PRO A 120 -18.87 -6.18 13.52
C PRO A 120 -17.66 -7.11 13.65
N VAL A 121 -16.75 -7.07 12.69
CA VAL A 121 -15.50 -7.85 12.69
C VAL A 121 -14.33 -6.88 12.79
N PRO A 122 -13.39 -7.09 13.73
CA PRO A 122 -12.21 -6.23 13.85
C PRO A 122 -11.39 -6.19 12.57
N VAL A 123 -11.18 -5.00 12.03
CA VAL A 123 -10.36 -4.75 10.85
C VAL A 123 -9.17 -3.89 11.25
N GLU A 124 -7.97 -4.41 11.01
CA GLU A 124 -6.75 -3.61 11.15
C GLU A 124 -6.40 -2.96 9.83
N VAL A 125 -5.92 -1.72 9.90
CA VAL A 125 -5.58 -0.93 8.72
C VAL A 125 -4.11 -0.54 8.75
N TYR A 126 -3.42 -0.83 7.67
CA TYR A 126 -2.02 -0.51 7.48
C TYR A 126 -1.87 0.41 6.28
N THR A 127 -1.55 1.66 6.55
CA THR A 127 -1.40 2.70 5.51
C THR A 127 -0.06 2.59 4.78
N THR A 128 0.05 3.23 3.63
CA THR A 128 1.34 3.34 2.91
C THR A 128 2.42 4.02 3.73
N ALA A 129 2.06 4.93 4.64
CA ALA A 129 3.01 5.55 5.57
C ALA A 129 3.62 4.52 6.55
N PHE A 130 2.83 3.55 7.01
CA PHE A 130 3.33 2.43 7.82
C PHE A 130 4.27 1.54 7.01
N LEU A 131 3.89 1.17 5.78
CA LEU A 131 4.71 0.32 4.91
C LEU A 131 6.06 0.95 4.56
N ARG A 132 6.11 2.27 4.39
CA ARG A 132 7.35 3.02 4.11
C ARG A 132 8.32 3.11 5.28
N LYS A 133 7.89 2.89 6.52
CA LYS A 133 8.80 2.89 7.68
C LYS A 133 9.82 1.76 7.62
N ASN A 134 9.44 0.65 6.99
CA ASN A 134 10.33 -0.47 6.72
C ASN A 134 10.18 -0.85 5.23
N PRO A 135 10.95 -0.20 4.34
CA PRO A 135 10.84 -0.43 2.91
C PRO A 135 11.13 -1.88 2.56
N THR A 136 10.27 -2.49 1.79
CA THR A 136 10.39 -3.87 1.30
C THR A 136 10.15 -3.91 -0.19
N SER A 137 10.67 -4.92 -0.86
CA SER A 137 10.57 -5.08 -2.31
C SER A 137 9.16 -5.44 -2.79
N ASN A 138 8.32 -5.96 -1.88
CA ASN A 138 6.96 -6.40 -2.19
C ASN A 138 6.06 -6.43 -0.94
N ILE A 139 4.75 -6.58 -1.16
CA ILE A 139 3.75 -6.62 -0.08
C ILE A 139 3.92 -7.86 0.80
N PHE A 140 4.30 -9.00 0.24
CA PHE A 140 4.49 -10.24 1.01
C PHE A 140 5.51 -10.03 2.13
N GLU A 141 6.65 -9.40 1.84
CA GLU A 141 7.64 -9.05 2.84
C GLU A 141 7.15 -7.98 3.81
N ALA A 142 6.43 -6.96 3.31
CA ALA A 142 5.88 -5.89 4.14
C ALA A 142 4.94 -6.41 5.24
N LEU A 143 4.21 -7.48 4.96
CA LEU A 143 3.29 -8.12 5.91
C LEU A 143 3.99 -8.76 7.11
N GLN A 144 5.33 -8.96 7.10
CA GLN A 144 6.09 -9.40 8.27
C GLN A 144 6.01 -8.39 9.44
N ASN A 145 5.70 -7.12 9.14
CA ASN A 145 5.54 -6.08 10.15
C ASN A 145 4.12 -6.05 10.76
N VAL A 146 3.22 -6.92 10.30
CA VAL A 146 1.83 -6.98 10.75
C VAL A 146 1.69 -8.03 11.85
N ASN A 147 1.29 -7.61 13.04
CA ASN A 147 1.10 -8.53 14.16
C ASN A 147 0.10 -9.65 13.81
N GLY A 148 0.45 -10.91 14.15
CA GLY A 148 -0.41 -12.07 13.89
C GLY A 148 -0.52 -12.50 12.43
N VAL A 149 0.19 -11.83 11.52
CA VAL A 149 0.36 -12.22 10.12
C VAL A 149 1.81 -12.65 9.93
N ARG A 150 2.01 -13.86 9.47
CA ARG A 150 3.35 -14.43 9.27
C ARG A 150 3.51 -14.91 7.84
N PRO A 151 4.12 -14.12 6.96
CA PRO A 151 4.67 -14.62 5.72
C PRO A 151 5.74 -15.69 6.03
N GLN A 152 5.57 -16.87 5.50
CA GLN A 152 6.49 -17.99 5.69
C GLN A 152 7.03 -18.43 4.34
N LEU A 153 8.35 -18.45 4.21
CA LEU A 153 9.01 -19.00 3.03
C LEU A 153 9.05 -20.52 3.14
N ASN A 154 8.54 -21.20 2.12
CA ASN A 154 8.51 -22.65 2.02
C ASN A 154 9.64 -23.20 1.14
N CYS A 155 10.18 -22.35 0.27
CA CYS A 155 11.32 -22.66 -0.58
C CYS A 155 12.29 -21.46 -0.59
N ASN A 156 13.53 -21.72 -0.20
CA ASN A 156 14.53 -20.65 -0.11
C ASN A 156 15.04 -20.22 -1.49
N ILE A 157 15.39 -21.16 -2.36
CA ILE A 157 15.92 -20.84 -3.69
C ILE A 157 14.86 -20.21 -4.59
N CYS A 158 13.61 -20.69 -4.54
CA CYS A 158 12.52 -20.12 -5.33
C CYS A 158 11.83 -18.92 -4.66
N ASN A 159 12.19 -18.58 -3.42
CA ASN A 159 11.60 -17.50 -2.63
C ASN A 159 10.05 -17.54 -2.66
N THR A 160 9.49 -18.72 -2.49
CA THR A 160 8.05 -18.97 -2.47
C THR A 160 7.59 -19.31 -1.07
N GLY A 161 6.39 -18.90 -0.74
CA GLY A 161 5.83 -19.12 0.58
C GLY A 161 4.33 -18.83 0.62
N ASP A 162 3.79 -18.84 1.80
CA ASP A 162 2.38 -18.51 2.05
C ASP A 162 2.24 -17.58 3.26
N ILE A 163 1.02 -17.11 3.50
CA ILE A 163 0.76 -16.18 4.59
C ILE A 163 -0.11 -16.89 5.62
N HIS A 164 0.41 -17.01 6.82
CA HIS A 164 -0.30 -17.55 7.98
C HIS A 164 -0.94 -16.42 8.77
N ILE A 165 -2.20 -16.58 9.16
CA ILE A 165 -2.89 -15.70 10.09
C ILE A 165 -3.26 -16.48 11.35
N ASN A 166 -2.83 -16.00 12.52
CA ASN A 166 -3.07 -16.65 13.82
C ASN A 166 -2.67 -18.14 13.86
N GLY A 167 -1.63 -18.52 13.11
CA GLY A 167 -1.13 -19.89 13.03
C GLY A 167 -1.85 -20.80 12.03
N LEU A 168 -2.89 -20.30 11.35
CA LEU A 168 -3.53 -21.05 10.25
C LEU A 168 -2.74 -20.83 8.95
N GLU A 169 -2.60 -21.91 8.18
CA GLU A 169 -1.79 -21.97 6.96
C GLU A 169 -2.39 -21.14 5.81
N GLY A 170 -1.56 -20.87 4.82
CA GLY A 170 -1.88 -20.06 3.65
C GLY A 170 -3.18 -20.39 2.91
N PRO A 171 -3.56 -21.66 2.71
CA PRO A 171 -4.84 -22.03 2.10
C PRO A 171 -6.09 -21.49 2.81
N TYR A 172 -5.96 -21.11 4.08
CA TYR A 172 -7.03 -20.53 4.91
C TYR A 172 -6.94 -19.02 5.03
N THR A 173 -6.00 -18.38 4.34
CA THR A 173 -5.82 -16.93 4.28
C THR A 173 -6.22 -16.40 2.92
N MET A 174 -7.37 -15.74 2.84
CA MET A 174 -7.84 -15.10 1.62
C MET A 174 -7.08 -13.81 1.35
N VAL A 175 -6.64 -13.62 0.10
CA VAL A 175 -6.07 -12.36 -0.36
C VAL A 175 -6.91 -11.78 -1.49
N THR A 176 -7.26 -10.49 -1.36
CA THR A 176 -8.09 -9.77 -2.32
C THR A 176 -7.44 -8.45 -2.74
N ILE A 177 -7.80 -7.94 -3.92
CA ILE A 177 -7.58 -6.55 -4.32
C ILE A 177 -8.94 -5.90 -4.50
N ASP A 178 -9.18 -4.78 -3.82
CA ASP A 178 -10.47 -4.07 -3.81
C ASP A 178 -11.67 -5.01 -3.53
N GLY A 179 -11.48 -5.99 -2.64
CA GLY A 179 -12.49 -6.99 -2.25
C GLY A 179 -12.69 -8.15 -3.24
N MET A 180 -11.95 -8.19 -4.35
CA MET A 180 -12.05 -9.25 -5.35
C MET A 180 -10.94 -10.29 -5.16
N PRO A 181 -11.26 -11.60 -5.06
CA PRO A 181 -10.26 -12.63 -4.92
C PRO A 181 -9.40 -12.72 -6.18
N ILE A 182 -8.10 -12.53 -6.00
CA ILE A 182 -7.12 -12.62 -7.09
C ILE A 182 -6.21 -13.82 -6.94
N VAL A 183 -6.30 -14.50 -5.81
CA VAL A 183 -5.29 -15.41 -5.34
C VAL A 183 -5.92 -16.75 -5.02
N SER A 184 -5.31 -17.82 -5.53
CA SER A 184 -5.59 -19.19 -5.18
C SER A 184 -4.40 -20.04 -5.63
N ALA A 185 -3.98 -21.00 -4.84
CA ALA A 185 -2.92 -21.96 -5.15
C ALA A 185 -1.61 -21.30 -5.69
N LEU A 186 -1.31 -21.42 -6.98
CA LEU A 186 -0.12 -20.87 -7.62
C LEU A 186 0.06 -19.37 -7.41
N SER A 187 -1.03 -18.64 -7.23
CA SER A 187 -0.96 -17.19 -7.25
C SER A 187 -0.79 -16.53 -5.89
N THR A 188 -0.78 -17.29 -4.78
CA THR A 188 -0.67 -16.70 -3.43
C THR A 188 0.64 -15.93 -3.28
N VAL A 189 1.74 -16.50 -3.68
CA VAL A 189 3.07 -15.90 -3.57
C VAL A 189 3.31 -14.87 -4.67
N TYR A 190 3.02 -15.26 -5.92
CA TYR A 190 3.31 -14.44 -7.10
C TYR A 190 2.29 -13.31 -7.28
N GLY A 191 1.06 -13.47 -6.78
CA GLY A 191 -0.01 -12.47 -6.89
C GLY A 191 0.25 -11.19 -6.09
N LEU A 192 0.96 -11.30 -4.95
CA LEU A 192 1.30 -10.16 -4.09
C LEU A 192 2.54 -9.42 -4.55
N SER A 193 3.43 -10.11 -5.26
CA SER A 193 4.62 -9.48 -5.84
C SER A 193 4.23 -8.48 -6.92
N GLY A 194 4.94 -7.37 -7.00
CA GLY A 194 4.79 -6.40 -8.08
C GLY A 194 3.45 -5.64 -8.09
N ILE A 195 2.70 -5.57 -7.00
CA ILE A 195 1.68 -4.54 -6.88
C ILE A 195 2.40 -3.22 -6.58
N PRO A 196 2.36 -2.22 -7.49
CA PRO A 196 3.11 -0.99 -7.29
C PRO A 196 2.66 -0.26 -6.01
N ASN A 197 3.59 0.08 -5.13
CA ASN A 197 3.30 0.82 -3.89
C ASN A 197 2.63 2.17 -4.17
N SER A 198 2.92 2.76 -5.33
CA SER A 198 2.28 3.98 -5.81
C SER A 198 0.75 3.88 -5.94
N LEU A 199 0.23 2.66 -6.15
CA LEU A 199 -1.21 2.39 -6.30
C LEU A 199 -1.89 1.95 -5.01
N ILE A 200 -1.16 1.55 -3.98
CA ILE A 200 -1.74 1.11 -2.73
C ILE A 200 -2.21 2.33 -1.93
N ASP A 201 -3.43 2.29 -1.46
CA ASP A 201 -3.98 3.24 -0.49
C ASP A 201 -3.71 2.73 0.93
N ARG A 202 -4.15 1.51 1.21
CA ARG A 202 -3.97 0.81 2.48
C ARG A 202 -4.13 -0.69 2.32
N ILE A 203 -3.73 -1.44 3.34
CA ILE A 203 -4.01 -2.87 3.49
C ILE A 203 -4.95 -3.03 4.67
N GLU A 204 -6.07 -3.70 4.46
CA GLU A 204 -7.01 -4.08 5.51
C GLU A 204 -6.81 -5.55 5.86
N VAL A 205 -6.67 -5.85 7.15
CA VAL A 205 -6.46 -7.21 7.65
C VAL A 205 -7.56 -7.59 8.63
N VAL A 206 -8.29 -8.65 8.32
CA VAL A 206 -9.24 -9.30 9.23
C VAL A 206 -8.57 -10.54 9.81
N LYS A 207 -8.36 -10.54 11.12
CA LYS A 207 -7.75 -11.67 11.83
C LYS A 207 -8.84 -12.51 12.48
N GLY A 208 -9.27 -13.54 11.79
CA GLY A 208 -10.35 -14.42 12.21
C GLY A 208 -11.28 -14.76 11.06
N PRO A 209 -12.32 -15.53 11.31
CA PRO A 209 -13.16 -16.08 10.25
C PRO A 209 -13.93 -14.96 9.52
N ALA A 210 -13.63 -14.81 8.22
CA ALA A 210 -14.35 -13.98 7.27
C ALA A 210 -15.08 -14.84 6.22
N SER A 211 -15.19 -16.13 6.46
CA SER A 211 -15.68 -17.13 5.52
C SER A 211 -17.16 -16.94 5.13
N SER A 212 -17.97 -16.34 5.99
CA SER A 212 -19.38 -16.04 5.69
C SER A 212 -19.57 -15.12 4.49
N LEU A 213 -18.64 -14.20 4.26
CA LEU A 213 -18.70 -13.23 3.15
C LEU A 213 -17.76 -13.61 2.00
N TYR A 214 -16.62 -14.24 2.30
CA TYR A 214 -15.53 -14.46 1.35
C TYR A 214 -15.30 -15.93 0.98
N GLY A 215 -16.01 -16.86 1.64
CA GLY A 215 -15.90 -18.30 1.38
C GLY A 215 -14.85 -19.01 2.24
N SER A 216 -14.70 -20.32 2.02
CA SER A 216 -13.89 -21.23 2.86
C SER A 216 -12.40 -20.88 2.94
N GLU A 217 -11.87 -20.20 1.96
CA GLU A 217 -10.46 -19.77 1.96
C GLU A 217 -10.17 -18.64 2.97
N ALA A 218 -11.21 -18.02 3.55
CA ALA A 218 -11.10 -16.93 4.53
C ALA A 218 -11.39 -17.37 5.96
N VAL A 219 -11.16 -18.65 6.31
CA VAL A 219 -11.38 -19.17 7.67
C VAL A 219 -10.36 -18.61 8.66
N GLY A 220 -9.10 -18.50 8.26
CA GLY A 220 -8.02 -17.94 9.08
C GLY A 220 -8.04 -16.41 9.12
N GLY A 221 -8.50 -15.81 8.04
CA GLY A 221 -8.55 -14.36 7.89
C GLY A 221 -8.52 -13.89 6.45
N LEU A 222 -8.51 -12.56 6.31
CA LEU A 222 -8.53 -11.88 5.03
C LEU A 222 -7.47 -10.78 5.01
N ILE A 223 -6.75 -10.67 3.91
CA ILE A 223 -5.89 -9.54 3.57
C ILE A 223 -6.47 -8.89 2.34
N ASN A 224 -6.92 -7.65 2.45
CA ASN A 224 -7.50 -6.90 1.35
C ASN A 224 -6.63 -5.69 1.02
N ILE A 225 -6.07 -5.67 -0.18
CA ILE A 225 -5.27 -4.57 -0.68
C ILE A 225 -6.22 -3.58 -1.33
N ILE A 226 -6.39 -2.43 -0.70
CA ILE A 226 -7.20 -1.34 -1.23
C ILE A 226 -6.33 -0.46 -2.11
N THR A 227 -6.72 -0.31 -3.36
CA THR A 227 -6.00 0.53 -4.31
C THR A 227 -6.51 1.96 -4.28
N LYS A 228 -5.63 2.93 -4.54
CA LYS A 228 -5.98 4.35 -4.61
C LYS A 228 -7.08 4.61 -5.63
N LYS A 229 -7.99 5.49 -5.28
CA LYS A 229 -8.92 6.06 -6.26
C LYS A 229 -8.15 7.04 -7.14
N PRO A 230 -8.18 6.93 -8.47
CA PRO A 230 -7.46 7.83 -9.37
C PRO A 230 -7.69 9.31 -9.08
N LEU A 231 -8.90 9.69 -8.68
CA LEU A 231 -9.26 11.08 -8.34
C LEU A 231 -8.39 11.66 -7.21
N ASN A 232 -8.05 10.85 -6.21
CA ASN A 232 -7.31 11.27 -5.00
C ASN A 232 -5.79 11.04 -5.11
N ALA A 233 -5.32 10.45 -6.19
CA ALA A 233 -3.90 10.19 -6.39
C ALA A 233 -3.15 11.48 -6.78
N PRO A 234 -1.85 11.62 -6.44
CA PRO A 234 -1.02 12.71 -6.95
C PRO A 234 -0.82 12.58 -8.46
N LEU A 235 -0.52 13.67 -9.14
CA LEU A 235 -0.22 13.67 -10.58
C LEU A 235 0.95 12.77 -10.93
N PHE A 236 1.97 12.79 -10.06
CA PHE A 236 3.17 11.95 -10.16
C PHE A 236 3.59 11.49 -8.77
N SER A 237 4.05 10.27 -8.67
CA SER A 237 4.71 9.73 -7.49
C SER A 237 5.87 8.84 -7.90
N ALA A 238 6.95 8.87 -7.15
CA ALA A 238 8.08 7.98 -7.31
C ALA A 238 8.53 7.50 -5.92
N ASP A 239 8.83 6.22 -5.81
CA ASP A 239 9.42 5.59 -4.65
C ASP A 239 10.55 4.69 -5.14
N ILE A 240 11.78 5.04 -4.76
CA ILE A 240 12.98 4.37 -5.27
C ILE A 240 13.87 4.07 -4.07
N PHE A 241 14.26 2.81 -3.94
CA PHE A 241 15.27 2.43 -2.97
C PHE A 241 16.25 1.42 -3.53
N SER A 242 17.45 1.42 -2.96
CA SER A 242 18.47 0.42 -3.17
C SER A 242 19.02 -0.01 -1.81
N THR A 243 19.28 -1.30 -1.64
CA THR A 243 19.87 -1.85 -0.43
C THR A 243 21.40 -1.99 -0.58
N SER A 244 22.11 -2.22 0.55
CA SER A 244 23.53 -2.54 0.53
C SER A 244 23.85 -3.84 -0.20
N TRP A 245 22.85 -4.68 -0.46
CA TRP A 245 22.92 -5.93 -1.22
C TRP A 245 22.74 -5.72 -2.72
N LEU A 246 22.56 -4.45 -3.15
CA LEU A 246 22.27 -4.06 -4.54
C LEU A 246 20.90 -4.52 -5.05
N GLU A 247 19.95 -4.72 -4.16
CA GLU A 247 18.55 -4.79 -4.55
C GLU A 247 18.08 -3.40 -4.98
N ASN A 248 17.46 -3.31 -6.12
CA ASN A 248 16.95 -2.05 -6.66
C ASN A 248 15.45 -2.16 -6.89
N ASN A 249 14.69 -1.25 -6.32
CA ASN A 249 13.25 -1.15 -6.53
C ASN A 249 12.87 0.25 -7.00
N VAL A 250 12.03 0.29 -8.02
CA VAL A 250 11.51 1.54 -8.60
C VAL A 250 9.99 1.40 -8.72
N ASP A 251 9.27 2.26 -8.03
CA ASP A 251 7.83 2.41 -8.12
C ASP A 251 7.48 3.79 -8.66
N LEU A 252 6.78 3.84 -9.79
CA LEU A 252 6.32 5.09 -10.39
C LEU A 252 4.79 5.10 -10.48
N GLY A 253 4.19 6.26 -10.24
CA GLY A 253 2.76 6.47 -10.37
C GLY A 253 2.46 7.73 -11.19
N PHE A 254 1.53 7.61 -12.16
CA PHE A 254 1.13 8.71 -13.05
C PHE A 254 -0.38 8.79 -13.10
N LYS A 255 -0.92 9.95 -12.75
CA LYS A 255 -2.34 10.26 -12.89
C LYS A 255 -2.57 11.15 -14.08
N SER A 256 -3.64 10.87 -14.84
CA SER A 256 -4.11 11.72 -15.94
C SER A 256 -5.63 11.77 -15.97
N ASN A 257 -6.17 12.94 -16.31
CA ASN A 257 -7.58 13.09 -16.67
C ASN A 257 -7.73 12.81 -18.17
N VAL A 258 -8.72 12.00 -18.51
CA VAL A 258 -9.00 11.62 -19.90
C VAL A 258 -10.40 12.14 -20.29
N GLY A 259 -10.42 13.18 -21.08
CA GLY A 259 -11.65 13.93 -21.34
C GLY A 259 -12.22 14.55 -20.05
N SER A 260 -13.54 14.76 -20.05
CA SER A 260 -14.26 15.37 -18.90
C SER A 260 -14.75 14.34 -17.86
N ASN A 261 -14.78 13.06 -18.20
CA ASN A 261 -15.55 12.06 -17.45
C ASN A 261 -14.73 10.84 -17.00
N ALA A 262 -13.41 10.86 -17.17
CA ALA A 262 -12.58 9.75 -16.73
C ALA A 262 -11.23 10.23 -16.16
N THR A 263 -10.75 9.52 -15.17
CA THR A 263 -9.41 9.71 -14.59
C THR A 263 -8.71 8.37 -14.56
N THR A 264 -7.46 8.32 -14.98
CA THR A 264 -6.63 7.12 -14.95
C THR A 264 -5.44 7.31 -14.02
N LEU A 265 -5.04 6.22 -13.39
CA LEU A 265 -3.82 6.10 -12.60
C LEU A 265 -3.03 4.89 -13.11
N VAL A 266 -1.83 5.14 -13.59
CA VAL A 266 -0.87 4.10 -14.02
C VAL A 266 0.18 3.96 -12.94
N GLY A 267 0.46 2.74 -12.50
CA GLY A 267 1.57 2.40 -11.63
C GLY A 267 2.50 1.43 -12.34
N ILE A 268 3.80 1.64 -12.18
CA ILE A 268 4.85 0.79 -12.72
C ILE A 268 5.75 0.40 -11.56
N ASN A 269 5.98 -0.90 -11.37
CA ASN A 269 6.99 -1.42 -10.48
C ASN A 269 8.06 -2.15 -11.31
N TYR A 270 9.31 -1.81 -11.07
CA TYR A 270 10.48 -2.56 -11.53
C TYR A 270 11.34 -2.92 -10.33
N TYR A 271 11.72 -4.18 -10.23
CA TYR A 271 12.62 -4.71 -9.20
C TYR A 271 13.71 -5.54 -9.87
N ASN A 272 14.94 -5.34 -9.40
CA ASN A 272 16.09 -6.10 -9.84
C ASN A 272 17.01 -6.44 -8.69
N TYR A 273 17.33 -7.72 -8.56
CA TYR A 273 18.40 -8.23 -7.72
C TYR A 273 19.12 -9.36 -8.45
N ASN A 274 20.34 -9.10 -8.90
CA ASN A 274 21.11 -10.04 -9.73
C ASN A 274 22.54 -10.27 -9.21
N GLN A 275 22.81 -9.91 -7.94
CA GLN A 275 24.11 -10.10 -7.30
C GLN A 275 24.09 -11.40 -6.50
N PRO A 276 24.69 -12.51 -6.98
CA PRO A 276 24.75 -13.75 -6.24
C PRO A 276 25.67 -13.58 -5.02
N ILE A 277 25.23 -14.09 -3.88
CA ILE A 277 25.96 -14.07 -2.60
C ILE A 277 25.97 -15.48 -2.04
N ASP A 278 27.13 -15.88 -1.54
CA ASP A 278 27.39 -17.14 -0.82
C ASP A 278 28.28 -16.78 0.40
N ASN A 279 27.64 -16.56 1.56
CA ASN A 279 28.34 -16.18 2.80
C ASN A 279 28.80 -17.39 3.61
N ASN A 280 28.19 -18.54 3.40
CA ASN A 280 28.49 -19.77 4.12
C ASN A 280 29.52 -20.66 3.38
N ASN A 281 29.89 -20.29 2.15
CA ASN A 281 30.85 -20.98 1.28
C ASN A 281 30.41 -22.41 0.92
N ASP A 282 29.13 -22.65 0.69
CA ASP A 282 28.60 -23.93 0.25
C ASP A 282 28.46 -24.03 -1.28
N ASN A 283 28.86 -22.99 -2.00
CA ASN A 283 28.75 -22.82 -3.45
C ASN A 283 27.30 -22.64 -3.96
N PHE A 284 26.36 -22.26 -3.08
CA PHE A 284 24.99 -21.95 -3.45
C PHE A 284 24.64 -20.48 -3.15
N THR A 285 23.68 -19.94 -3.90
CA THR A 285 23.17 -18.59 -3.64
C THR A 285 22.35 -18.56 -2.35
N ASP A 286 22.73 -17.71 -1.40
CA ASP A 286 22.02 -17.52 -0.12
C ASP A 286 20.63 -16.86 -0.32
N VAL A 287 20.48 -16.06 -1.35
CA VAL A 287 19.27 -15.30 -1.64
C VAL A 287 18.88 -15.48 -3.10
N THR A 288 17.59 -15.63 -3.35
CA THR A 288 17.02 -15.75 -4.70
C THR A 288 17.27 -14.50 -5.50
N LEU A 289 17.87 -14.66 -6.68
CA LEU A 289 18.02 -13.60 -7.66
C LEU A 289 16.70 -13.38 -8.39
N GLN A 290 16.39 -12.13 -8.73
CA GLN A 290 15.07 -11.79 -9.24
C GLN A 290 15.06 -10.56 -10.13
N GLU A 291 14.32 -10.64 -11.22
CA GLU A 291 13.95 -9.49 -12.05
C GLU A 291 12.44 -9.47 -12.25
N ARG A 292 11.81 -8.32 -12.02
CA ARG A 292 10.35 -8.17 -12.06
C ARG A 292 9.96 -6.86 -12.71
N ILE A 293 8.93 -6.92 -13.55
CA ILE A 293 8.21 -5.74 -14.03
C ILE A 293 6.71 -5.95 -13.88
N SER A 294 6.03 -4.93 -13.39
CA SER A 294 4.57 -4.90 -13.26
C SER A 294 4.03 -3.55 -13.69
N ILE A 295 2.98 -3.57 -14.48
CA ILE A 295 2.25 -2.38 -14.88
C ILE A 295 0.80 -2.58 -14.45
N PHE A 296 0.30 -1.66 -13.64
CA PHE A 296 -1.09 -1.63 -13.18
C PHE A 296 -1.73 -0.33 -13.65
N ASN A 297 -2.90 -0.42 -14.26
CA ASN A 297 -3.64 0.75 -14.70
C ASN A 297 -5.08 0.70 -14.16
N LYS A 298 -5.48 1.74 -13.44
CA LYS A 298 -6.83 1.88 -12.89
C LYS A 298 -7.53 3.11 -13.47
N TRP A 299 -8.75 2.90 -13.93
CA TRP A 299 -9.63 3.92 -14.46
C TRP A 299 -10.79 4.15 -13.51
N ASN A 300 -11.16 5.40 -13.31
CA ASN A 300 -12.39 5.82 -12.65
C ASN A 300 -13.20 6.62 -13.65
N PHE A 301 -14.49 6.27 -13.78
CA PHE A 301 -15.42 6.96 -14.69
C PHE A 301 -16.41 7.77 -13.87
N ASP A 302 -16.48 9.07 -14.14
CA ASP A 302 -17.43 9.97 -13.50
C ASP A 302 -18.82 9.73 -14.09
N ARG A 303 -19.74 9.33 -13.21
CA ARG A 303 -21.12 9.01 -13.59
C ARG A 303 -22.10 9.93 -12.90
N LYS A 304 -23.28 10.09 -13.50
CA LYS A 304 -24.40 10.80 -12.87
C LYS A 304 -24.65 10.24 -11.46
N ASN A 305 -24.99 11.13 -10.53
CA ASN A 305 -25.24 10.81 -9.12
C ASN A 305 -24.03 10.21 -8.38
N LYS A 306 -22.80 10.45 -8.88
CA LYS A 306 -21.53 9.95 -8.28
C LYS A 306 -21.50 8.43 -8.06
N LYS A 307 -22.25 7.67 -8.85
CA LYS A 307 -22.27 6.20 -8.79
C LYS A 307 -20.90 5.63 -9.22
N GLU A 308 -20.40 4.67 -8.46
CA GLU A 308 -19.08 4.08 -8.68
C GLU A 308 -19.01 3.30 -9.99
N PHE A 309 -17.96 3.55 -10.76
CA PHE A 309 -17.52 2.69 -11.86
C PHE A 309 -16.02 2.80 -12.01
N ASN A 310 -15.35 1.68 -11.81
CA ASN A 310 -13.92 1.57 -12.04
C ASN A 310 -13.58 0.29 -12.82
N ILE A 311 -12.49 0.36 -13.55
CA ILE A 311 -11.86 -0.79 -14.21
C ILE A 311 -10.36 -0.70 -13.91
N ALA A 312 -9.75 -1.83 -13.58
CA ALA A 312 -8.31 -1.91 -13.38
C ALA A 312 -7.74 -3.13 -14.10
N GLY A 313 -6.56 -3.00 -14.65
CA GLY A 313 -5.82 -4.08 -15.28
C GLY A 313 -4.38 -4.13 -14.80
N ARG A 314 -3.81 -5.32 -14.66
CA ARG A 314 -2.41 -5.55 -14.32
C ARG A 314 -1.77 -6.53 -15.30
N ILE A 315 -0.56 -6.21 -15.71
CA ILE A 315 0.34 -7.11 -16.42
C ILE A 315 1.58 -7.27 -15.55
N PHE A 316 2.00 -8.49 -15.33
CA PHE A 316 3.09 -8.85 -14.46
C PHE A 316 3.99 -9.89 -15.14
N TYR A 317 5.30 -9.67 -15.08
CA TYR A 317 6.33 -10.61 -15.45
C TYR A 317 7.40 -10.66 -14.36
N GLU A 318 7.82 -11.87 -14.01
CA GLU A 318 8.88 -12.09 -13.05
C GLU A 318 9.75 -13.27 -13.48
N ASP A 319 11.06 -13.11 -13.32
CA ASP A 319 12.08 -14.12 -13.45
C ASP A 319 12.80 -14.24 -12.12
N ARG A 320 12.79 -15.44 -11.55
CA ARG A 320 13.49 -15.77 -10.30
C ARG A 320 14.44 -16.92 -10.58
N TRP A 321 15.64 -16.86 -10.00
CA TRP A 321 16.59 -17.94 -10.12
C TRP A 321 17.54 -17.98 -8.93
N GLY A 322 18.14 -19.16 -8.71
CA GLY A 322 19.15 -19.40 -7.71
C GLY A 322 19.71 -20.81 -7.89
N GLY A 323 20.76 -21.14 -7.16
CA GLY A 323 21.43 -22.44 -7.26
C GLY A 323 22.92 -22.30 -7.02
N GLU A 324 23.71 -23.18 -7.65
CA GLU A 324 25.16 -23.10 -7.58
C GLU A 324 25.67 -21.77 -8.11
N MET A 325 26.73 -21.21 -7.53
CA MET A 325 27.26 -19.87 -7.83
C MET A 325 27.63 -19.66 -9.29
N GLN A 326 28.00 -20.72 -10.00
CA GLN A 326 28.31 -20.69 -11.45
C GLN A 326 27.08 -20.83 -12.33
N TRP A 327 25.87 -21.07 -11.77
CA TRP A 327 24.66 -21.21 -12.55
C TRP A 327 24.30 -19.93 -13.31
N ASN A 328 23.87 -20.11 -14.55
CA ASN A 328 23.31 -19.04 -15.36
C ASN A 328 22.23 -19.62 -16.29
N LYS A 329 21.56 -18.76 -17.05
CA LYS A 329 20.42 -19.17 -17.90
C LYS A 329 20.76 -20.24 -18.96
N SER A 330 22.04 -20.43 -19.34
CA SER A 330 22.45 -21.49 -20.28
C SER A 330 22.41 -22.88 -19.64
N HIS A 331 22.49 -23.00 -18.34
CA HIS A 331 22.39 -24.25 -17.59
C HIS A 331 20.94 -24.66 -17.25
N ARG A 332 19.96 -23.79 -17.62
CA ARG A 332 18.55 -24.03 -17.29
C ARG A 332 18.02 -25.33 -17.87
N GLY A 333 17.62 -26.28 -17.02
CA GLY A 333 17.14 -27.61 -17.41
C GLY A 333 18.25 -28.63 -17.69
N GLY A 334 19.51 -28.25 -17.45
CA GLY A 334 20.66 -29.13 -17.48
C GLY A 334 20.89 -29.88 -16.17
N SER A 335 21.83 -30.84 -16.20
CA SER A 335 22.20 -31.66 -15.05
C SER A 335 23.63 -31.41 -14.54
N GLU A 336 24.41 -30.55 -15.20
CA GLU A 336 25.82 -30.32 -14.88
C GLU A 336 25.99 -29.31 -13.74
N VAL A 337 25.18 -28.25 -13.73
CA VAL A 337 25.16 -27.20 -12.71
C VAL A 337 23.73 -27.06 -12.20
N TYR A 338 23.54 -27.30 -10.91
CA TYR A 338 22.21 -27.23 -10.31
C TYR A 338 21.74 -25.79 -10.16
N GLY A 339 20.51 -25.54 -10.57
CA GLY A 339 19.83 -24.29 -10.30
C GLY A 339 18.33 -24.41 -10.54
N GLU A 340 17.62 -23.47 -9.95
CA GLU A 340 16.18 -23.30 -10.08
C GLU A 340 15.89 -22.00 -10.80
N SER A 341 14.93 -22.01 -11.70
CA SER A 341 14.54 -20.83 -12.46
C SER A 341 13.04 -20.86 -12.68
N ILE A 342 12.37 -19.75 -12.33
CA ILE A 342 10.91 -19.63 -12.36
C ILE A 342 10.53 -18.40 -13.16
N TYR A 343 9.93 -18.60 -14.34
CA TYR A 343 9.32 -17.55 -15.13
C TYR A 343 7.82 -17.49 -14.84
N THR A 344 7.35 -16.34 -14.40
CA THR A 344 5.94 -16.09 -14.11
C THR A 344 5.39 -15.00 -15.03
N LYS A 345 4.28 -15.27 -15.69
CA LYS A 345 3.50 -14.29 -16.44
C LYS A 345 2.09 -14.22 -15.86
N ARG A 346 1.58 -13.02 -15.64
CA ARG A 346 0.25 -12.85 -15.08
C ARG A 346 -0.45 -11.65 -15.69
N VAL A 347 -1.74 -11.83 -15.98
CA VAL A 347 -2.64 -10.76 -16.43
C VAL A 347 -3.87 -10.76 -15.55
N GLU A 348 -4.31 -9.60 -15.12
CA GLU A 348 -5.49 -9.42 -14.28
C GLU A 348 -6.36 -8.30 -14.83
N LEU A 349 -7.66 -8.47 -14.68
CA LEU A 349 -8.67 -7.46 -14.94
C LEU A 349 -9.65 -7.45 -13.76
N LEU A 350 -9.94 -6.28 -13.24
CA LEU A 350 -10.88 -6.05 -12.13
C LEU A 350 -11.84 -4.93 -12.52
N SER A 351 -13.10 -5.05 -12.12
CA SER A 351 -14.08 -3.99 -12.35
C SER A 351 -15.12 -3.98 -11.24
N LYS A 352 -15.54 -2.79 -10.84
CA LYS A 352 -16.68 -2.58 -9.93
C LYS A 352 -17.62 -1.55 -10.51
N TYR A 353 -18.89 -1.91 -10.60
CA TYR A 353 -19.95 -1.11 -11.19
C TYR A 353 -21.13 -1.00 -10.23
N GLN A 354 -21.45 0.21 -9.80
CA GLN A 354 -22.65 0.50 -9.02
C GLN A 354 -23.84 0.70 -9.94
N LEU A 355 -24.92 -0.03 -9.73
CA LEU A 355 -26.14 0.07 -10.53
C LEU A 355 -26.82 1.44 -10.32
N PRO A 356 -27.47 2.00 -11.34
CA PRO A 356 -28.16 3.31 -11.26
C PRO A 356 -29.51 3.20 -10.56
N THR A 357 -29.55 2.61 -9.38
CA THR A 357 -30.73 2.38 -8.55
C THR A 357 -30.71 3.28 -7.32
N THR A 358 -31.86 3.46 -6.65
CA THR A 358 -31.94 4.21 -5.39
C THR A 358 -31.33 3.45 -4.20
N VAL A 359 -31.31 2.13 -4.28
CA VAL A 359 -30.66 1.24 -3.32
C VAL A 359 -29.26 0.93 -3.82
N ASP A 360 -28.30 0.75 -2.91
CA ASP A 360 -26.93 0.45 -3.29
C ASP A 360 -26.81 -1.01 -3.75
N MET A 361 -26.53 -1.15 -5.03
CA MET A 361 -26.32 -2.44 -5.70
C MET A 361 -25.04 -2.38 -6.49
N TYR A 362 -24.19 -3.39 -6.34
CA TYR A 362 -22.89 -3.47 -7.02
C TYR A 362 -22.74 -4.76 -7.79
N LEU A 363 -22.09 -4.65 -8.94
CA LEU A 363 -21.52 -5.76 -9.69
C LEU A 363 -20.01 -5.64 -9.61
N SER A 364 -19.34 -6.67 -9.10
CA SER A 364 -17.90 -6.81 -9.06
C SER A 364 -17.49 -7.96 -9.97
N PHE A 365 -16.42 -7.79 -10.71
CA PHE A 365 -15.94 -8.78 -11.66
C PHE A 365 -14.40 -8.80 -11.66
N SER A 366 -13.81 -9.98 -11.67
CA SER A 366 -12.36 -10.14 -11.92
C SER A 366 -12.06 -11.34 -12.78
N VAL A 367 -10.98 -11.21 -13.56
CA VAL A 367 -10.39 -12.31 -14.33
C VAL A 367 -8.89 -12.29 -14.11
N THR A 368 -8.32 -13.46 -13.92
CA THR A 368 -6.88 -13.66 -13.76
C THR A 368 -6.42 -14.80 -14.67
N ALA A 369 -5.31 -14.61 -15.36
CA ALA A 369 -4.57 -15.64 -16.04
C ALA A 369 -3.14 -15.66 -15.53
N HIS A 370 -2.66 -16.81 -15.12
CA HIS A 370 -1.32 -17.04 -14.57
C HIS A 370 -0.66 -18.20 -15.29
N ASP A 371 0.52 -17.94 -15.83
CA ASP A 371 1.40 -18.91 -16.46
C ASP A 371 2.70 -19.01 -15.68
N GLN A 372 3.09 -20.22 -15.32
CA GLN A 372 4.35 -20.52 -14.66
C GLN A 372 5.15 -21.53 -15.47
N ASN A 373 6.41 -21.19 -15.71
CA ASN A 373 7.40 -22.07 -16.32
C ASN A 373 8.61 -22.16 -15.40
N SER A 374 8.68 -23.22 -14.63
CA SER A 374 9.73 -23.45 -13.63
C SER A 374 10.61 -24.62 -14.03
N VAL A 375 11.87 -24.55 -13.62
CA VAL A 375 12.85 -25.61 -13.74
C VAL A 375 13.57 -25.77 -12.42
N TYR A 376 13.64 -26.98 -11.94
CA TYR A 376 14.30 -27.39 -10.68
C TYR A 376 15.37 -28.43 -11.03
N GLY A 377 16.62 -27.98 -11.23
CA GLY A 377 17.65 -28.78 -11.86
C GLY A 377 17.23 -29.19 -13.29
N ASN A 378 17.03 -30.48 -13.52
CA ASN A 378 16.55 -31.02 -14.80
C ASN A 378 15.03 -31.27 -14.84
N THR A 379 14.30 -31.01 -13.74
CA THR A 379 12.86 -31.21 -13.67
C THR A 379 12.12 -29.98 -14.13
N ILE A 380 11.29 -30.12 -15.15
CA ILE A 380 10.49 -29.02 -15.73
C ILE A 380 9.08 -29.08 -15.14
N TYR A 381 8.61 -27.94 -14.61
CA TYR A 381 7.24 -27.73 -14.15
C TYR A 381 6.59 -26.60 -14.94
N LEU A 382 5.52 -26.94 -15.64
CA LEU A 382 4.70 -25.98 -16.41
C LEU A 382 3.30 -25.98 -15.82
N ALA A 383 2.81 -24.82 -15.41
CA ALA A 383 1.47 -24.68 -14.86
C ALA A 383 0.72 -23.48 -15.42
N ASN A 384 -0.58 -23.66 -15.64
CA ASN A 384 -1.49 -22.63 -16.09
C ASN A 384 -2.72 -22.57 -15.20
N GLN A 385 -3.05 -21.39 -14.68
CA GLN A 385 -4.24 -21.17 -13.88
C GLN A 385 -5.04 -20.00 -14.43
N LYS A 386 -6.36 -20.15 -14.52
CA LYS A 386 -7.28 -19.07 -14.90
C LYS A 386 -8.38 -19.01 -13.87
N ILE A 387 -8.71 -17.81 -13.41
CA ILE A 387 -9.79 -17.58 -12.45
C ILE A 387 -10.70 -16.50 -13.02
N ALA A 388 -12.00 -16.75 -13.00
CA ALA A 388 -13.02 -15.74 -13.26
C ALA A 388 -13.96 -15.66 -12.05
N PHE A 389 -14.20 -14.46 -11.58
CA PHE A 389 -15.08 -14.19 -10.43
C PHE A 389 -16.09 -13.12 -10.80
N GLY A 390 -17.31 -13.31 -10.38
CA GLY A 390 -18.38 -12.34 -10.47
C GLY A 390 -19.21 -12.31 -9.20
N GLN A 391 -19.54 -11.12 -8.70
CA GLN A 391 -20.34 -10.94 -7.49
C GLN A 391 -21.37 -9.84 -7.70
N TYR A 392 -22.58 -10.10 -7.26
CA TYR A 392 -23.62 -9.12 -7.07
C TYR A 392 -23.85 -8.90 -5.58
N THR A 393 -23.97 -7.64 -5.17
CA THR A 393 -24.36 -7.26 -3.81
C THR A 393 -25.48 -6.25 -3.83
N TRP A 394 -26.42 -6.42 -2.90
CA TRP A 394 -27.52 -5.51 -2.61
C TRP A 394 -27.41 -5.08 -1.15
N ASP A 395 -27.27 -3.79 -0.92
CA ASP A 395 -27.12 -3.18 0.41
C ASP A 395 -28.28 -2.24 0.67
N LYS A 396 -29.01 -2.46 1.76
CA LYS A 396 -30.14 -1.63 2.16
C LYS A 396 -30.10 -1.31 3.64
N LYS A 397 -30.05 -0.03 3.92
CA LYS A 397 -30.15 0.51 5.27
C LYS A 397 -31.63 0.71 5.60
N LEU A 398 -32.06 0.12 6.70
CA LEU A 398 -33.33 0.34 7.41
C LEU A 398 -33.02 1.04 8.73
N GLU A 399 -34.04 1.43 9.52
CA GLU A 399 -33.79 2.20 10.78
C GLU A 399 -32.69 1.61 11.65
N ASN A 400 -32.87 0.38 12.12
CA ASN A 400 -31.92 -0.30 13.01
C ASN A 400 -31.20 -1.47 12.33
N HIS A 401 -31.47 -1.74 11.05
CA HIS A 401 -30.94 -2.86 10.32
C HIS A 401 -30.11 -2.40 9.12
N ASN A 402 -28.98 -3.03 8.88
CA ASN A 402 -28.21 -2.90 7.66
C ASN A 402 -28.14 -4.25 6.96
N LEU A 403 -29.01 -4.44 5.99
CA LEU A 403 -29.13 -5.70 5.24
C LEU A 403 -28.17 -5.72 4.07
N LEU A 404 -27.36 -6.77 3.99
CA LEU A 404 -26.50 -7.08 2.83
C LEU A 404 -26.90 -8.46 2.29
N LEU A 405 -27.33 -8.50 1.04
CA LEU A 405 -27.55 -9.75 0.30
C LEU A 405 -26.54 -9.82 -0.85
N GLY A 406 -25.97 -10.99 -1.09
CA GLY A 406 -25.06 -11.19 -2.19
C GLY A 406 -25.16 -12.57 -2.82
N ALA A 407 -24.77 -12.61 -4.09
CA ALA A 407 -24.57 -13.84 -4.84
C ALA A 407 -23.24 -13.74 -5.59
N ALA A 408 -22.46 -14.81 -5.58
CA ALA A 408 -21.18 -14.85 -6.27
C ALA A 408 -21.01 -16.16 -7.06
N PHE A 409 -20.23 -16.04 -8.12
CA PHE A 409 -19.80 -17.16 -8.93
C PHE A 409 -18.30 -17.08 -9.13
N ARG A 410 -17.61 -18.21 -8.94
CA ARG A 410 -16.16 -18.34 -9.22
C ARG A 410 -15.97 -19.58 -10.10
N TYR A 411 -15.23 -19.36 -11.19
CA TYR A 411 -14.73 -20.41 -12.06
C TYR A 411 -13.20 -20.42 -11.95
N GLN A 412 -12.64 -21.60 -11.77
CA GLN A 412 -11.20 -21.83 -11.75
C GLN A 412 -10.85 -22.96 -12.71
N TYR A 413 -9.87 -22.71 -13.54
CA TYR A 413 -9.19 -23.69 -14.37
C TYR A 413 -7.77 -23.83 -13.88
N TYR A 414 -7.29 -25.05 -13.73
CA TYR A 414 -5.91 -25.38 -13.41
C TYR A 414 -5.41 -26.54 -14.24
N ASN A 415 -4.16 -26.46 -14.71
CA ASN A 415 -3.47 -27.55 -15.40
C ASN A 415 -1.96 -27.43 -15.16
N ASP A 416 -1.30 -28.58 -14.96
CA ASP A 416 0.16 -28.66 -14.92
C ASP A 416 0.66 -29.94 -15.62
N ASN A 417 1.97 -30.07 -15.78
CA ASN A 417 2.60 -31.21 -16.44
C ASN A 417 3.05 -32.32 -15.48
N THR A 418 2.60 -32.29 -14.21
CA THR A 418 2.95 -33.36 -13.25
C THR A 418 2.05 -34.59 -13.39
N THR A 419 2.52 -35.70 -12.88
CA THR A 419 1.74 -36.95 -12.84
C THR A 419 0.54 -36.89 -11.89
N ALA A 420 0.49 -35.90 -11.00
CA ALA A 420 -0.63 -35.66 -10.10
C ALA A 420 -1.84 -35.07 -10.83
N THR A 421 -1.60 -34.31 -11.89
CA THR A 421 -2.63 -33.65 -12.69
C THR A 421 -2.85 -34.45 -13.98
N LEU A 422 -3.67 -35.48 -13.91
CA LEU A 422 -3.96 -36.37 -15.05
C LEU A 422 -4.73 -35.64 -16.17
N SER A 423 -5.48 -34.62 -15.86
CA SER A 423 -6.22 -33.77 -16.79
C SER A 423 -6.47 -32.40 -16.17
N ALA A 424 -6.71 -31.40 -17.01
CA ALA A 424 -7.04 -30.06 -16.54
C ALA A 424 -8.25 -30.07 -15.59
N GLU A 425 -8.08 -29.45 -14.44
CA GLU A 425 -9.13 -29.34 -13.41
C GLU A 425 -9.98 -28.09 -13.63
N GLN A 426 -11.28 -28.24 -13.41
CA GLN A 426 -12.24 -27.14 -13.51
C GLN A 426 -13.13 -27.14 -12.28
N THR A 427 -13.08 -26.06 -11.53
CA THR A 427 -13.91 -25.86 -10.33
C THR A 427 -14.89 -24.72 -10.57
N LYS A 428 -16.15 -24.94 -10.20
CA LYS A 428 -17.22 -23.94 -10.24
C LYS A 428 -17.82 -23.81 -8.85
N ILE A 429 -17.77 -22.63 -8.28
CA ILE A 429 -18.28 -22.33 -6.94
C ILE A 429 -19.41 -21.30 -7.07
N TYR A 430 -20.56 -21.63 -6.53
CA TYR A 430 -21.71 -20.73 -6.43
C TYR A 430 -21.92 -20.41 -4.95
N SER A 431 -22.11 -19.14 -4.64
CA SER A 431 -22.27 -18.66 -3.27
C SER A 431 -23.44 -17.70 -3.16
N VAL A 432 -24.20 -17.82 -2.09
CA VAL A 432 -25.22 -16.84 -1.68
C VAL A 432 -24.99 -16.55 -0.21
N PHE A 433 -25.07 -15.27 0.16
CA PHE A 433 -24.91 -14.84 1.54
C PHE A 433 -25.92 -13.75 1.90
N LEU A 434 -26.29 -13.71 3.17
CA LEU A 434 -27.14 -12.69 3.78
C LEU A 434 -26.47 -12.28 5.10
N GLN A 435 -26.37 -10.98 5.32
CA GLN A 435 -25.90 -10.39 6.57
C GLN A 435 -26.92 -9.33 7.02
N ASP A 436 -27.20 -9.29 8.30
CA ASP A 436 -27.93 -8.22 8.97
C ASP A 436 -27.10 -7.66 10.12
N GLU A 437 -26.82 -6.38 10.08
CA GLU A 437 -26.18 -5.64 11.18
C GLU A 437 -27.26 -4.87 11.93
N ILE A 438 -27.51 -5.27 13.17
CA ILE A 438 -28.56 -4.68 14.00
C ILE A 438 -27.90 -3.69 14.98
N LYS A 439 -28.31 -2.42 14.95
CA LYS A 439 -27.96 -1.45 15.98
C LYS A 439 -28.80 -1.70 17.21
N LEU A 440 -28.19 -2.26 18.25
CA LEU A 440 -28.80 -2.36 19.57
C LEU A 440 -28.71 -1.00 20.26
N ALA A 441 -29.79 -0.56 20.89
CA ALA A 441 -29.86 0.72 21.60
C ALA A 441 -28.97 0.78 22.86
#